data_5fd8e18740f6b243450fcfb0d80ebc82
#
_entry.id   5fd8e18740f6b243450fcfb0d80ebc82
#
_cell.length_a   1.000
_cell.length_b   1.000
_cell.length_c   1.000
_cell.angle_alpha   90.00
_cell.angle_beta   90.00
_cell.angle_gamma   90.00
#
_symmetry.space_group_name_H-M   'P 1'
#
loop_
_entity.id
_entity.type
_entity.pdbx_description
1 polymer ?
#
loop_
_entity_poly.entity_id
_entity_poly.type
_entity_poly.pdbx_seq_one_letter_code
_entity_poly.pdbx_strand_id
1 'polypeptide(L)'
;MSAQDLDIPSLFNVKGKIVLVTGGSVGIGKMIATGFSRNGATVYIAARKESQLKEAVEDIKNVATAGIHYIVANVGSKTGCDALISEFKKRENTLHVLVNNSGVSWGGPFLDFPEEKGWDNVFNVNVKSIFYMTSGLSDYLSQGSTSVDPARVINISSTSSVNPHSEGPLSDQGNGTWSYQPSKAAVNHLTSQLAVKLAPSFITVNAILPGVYPSKMTAFGLRTSGDKMVQGQPMGRVGSPADIAGLAVFLASPASAHITGQHIITDGGARLVGTAKL
;
A
#
# COMPACT_ATOMS: atom_id res chain seq x y z
N MET A 1 -21.87 -18.71 14.37
CA MET A 1 -20.99 -17.74 15.06
C MET A 1 -21.31 -17.83 16.55
N SER A 2 -20.33 -18.15 17.38
CA SER A 2 -20.50 -18.06 18.82
C SER A 2 -20.33 -16.59 19.25
N ALA A 3 -20.91 -16.17 20.40
CA ALA A 3 -20.72 -14.82 20.93
C ALA A 3 -19.23 -14.48 21.20
N GLN A 4 -18.37 -15.49 21.30
CA GLN A 4 -16.92 -15.37 21.46
C GLN A 4 -16.21 -14.85 20.20
N ASP A 5 -16.83 -14.94 19.00
CA ASP A 5 -16.21 -14.50 17.75
C ASP A 5 -16.37 -12.99 17.53
N LEU A 6 -17.06 -12.27 18.42
CA LEU A 6 -17.32 -10.83 18.32
C LEU A 6 -16.45 -10.00 19.27
N ASP A 7 -15.51 -10.62 19.98
CA ASP A 7 -14.55 -9.87 20.79
C ASP A 7 -13.44 -9.22 19.93
N ILE A 8 -12.81 -8.17 20.43
CA ILE A 8 -11.76 -7.43 19.72
C ILE A 8 -10.60 -8.33 19.30
N PRO A 9 -10.05 -9.21 20.18
CA PRO A 9 -8.98 -10.12 19.81
C PRO A 9 -9.33 -11.05 18.64
N SER A 10 -10.57 -11.51 18.53
CA SER A 10 -11.03 -12.36 17.44
C SER A 10 -11.28 -11.57 16.16
N LEU A 11 -11.99 -10.44 16.27
CA LEU A 11 -12.36 -9.61 15.12
C LEU A 11 -11.15 -9.04 14.38
N PHE A 12 -10.10 -8.64 15.10
CA PHE A 12 -8.91 -8.01 14.52
C PHE A 12 -7.68 -8.91 14.48
N ASN A 13 -7.89 -10.23 14.56
CA ASN A 13 -6.80 -11.21 14.60
C ASN A 13 -6.09 -11.32 13.24
N VAL A 14 -4.78 -11.08 13.26
CA VAL A 14 -3.88 -11.33 12.12
C VAL A 14 -2.70 -12.24 12.51
N LYS A 15 -2.74 -12.82 13.73
CA LYS A 15 -1.71 -13.73 14.23
C LYS A 15 -1.60 -14.97 13.34
N GLY A 16 -0.37 -15.33 12.99
CA GLY A 16 -0.08 -16.48 12.14
C GLY A 16 -0.33 -16.25 10.64
N LYS A 17 -0.87 -15.08 10.22
CA LYS A 17 -0.99 -14.77 8.80
C LYS A 17 0.39 -14.51 8.19
N ILE A 18 0.59 -14.96 6.95
CA ILE A 18 1.78 -14.69 6.14
C ILE A 18 1.45 -13.48 5.26
N VAL A 19 2.28 -12.44 5.35
CA VAL A 19 2.07 -11.14 4.70
C VAL A 19 3.26 -10.80 3.82
N LEU A 20 3.02 -10.42 2.56
CA LEU A 20 4.03 -9.87 1.66
C LEU A 20 3.75 -8.40 1.39
N VAL A 21 4.74 -7.52 1.68
CA VAL A 21 4.64 -6.07 1.49
C VAL A 21 5.67 -5.60 0.47
N THR A 22 5.25 -5.18 -0.72
CA THR A 22 6.14 -4.55 -1.69
C THR A 22 6.46 -3.11 -1.29
N GLY A 23 7.70 -2.66 -1.48
CA GLY A 23 8.14 -1.34 -1.00
C GLY A 23 8.16 -1.23 0.53
N GLY A 24 8.31 -2.36 1.24
CA GLY A 24 8.19 -2.45 2.70
C GLY A 24 9.39 -1.93 3.50
N SER A 25 10.45 -1.43 2.85
CA SER A 25 11.67 -0.99 3.54
C SER A 25 11.61 0.43 4.10
N VAL A 26 10.68 1.26 3.65
CA VAL A 26 10.58 2.69 4.05
C VAL A 26 9.14 3.18 4.02
N GLY A 27 8.86 4.32 4.67
CA GLY A 27 7.58 5.03 4.58
C GLY A 27 6.37 4.17 4.93
N ILE A 28 5.28 4.31 4.17
CA ILE A 28 4.00 3.63 4.40
C ILE A 28 4.17 2.10 4.43
N GLY A 29 4.94 1.53 3.53
CA GLY A 29 5.17 0.09 3.50
C GLY A 29 5.85 -0.45 4.77
N LYS A 30 6.84 0.29 5.31
CA LYS A 30 7.48 -0.07 6.58
C LYS A 30 6.51 0.08 7.76
N MET A 31 5.68 1.14 7.78
CA MET A 31 4.65 1.32 8.81
C MET A 31 3.66 0.15 8.83
N ILE A 32 3.17 -0.27 7.67
CA ILE A 32 2.26 -1.42 7.52
C ILE A 32 2.95 -2.72 7.95
N ALA A 33 4.17 -2.98 7.47
CA ALA A 33 4.94 -4.17 7.84
C ALA A 33 5.16 -4.26 9.37
N THR A 34 5.49 -3.12 10.01
CA THR A 34 5.62 -3.03 11.46
C THR A 34 4.31 -3.37 12.17
N GLY A 35 3.19 -2.83 11.68
CA GLY A 35 1.87 -3.11 12.24
C GLY A 35 1.54 -4.60 12.21
N PHE A 36 1.73 -5.27 11.10
CA PHE A 36 1.51 -6.72 10.98
C PHE A 36 2.45 -7.53 11.89
N SER A 37 3.76 -7.22 11.89
CA SER A 37 4.75 -7.93 12.71
C SER A 37 4.45 -7.82 14.21
N ARG A 38 4.01 -6.65 14.69
CA ARG A 38 3.62 -6.44 16.09
C ARG A 38 2.38 -7.24 16.50
N ASN A 39 1.51 -7.55 15.53
CA ASN A 39 0.27 -8.31 15.77
C ASN A 39 0.40 -9.79 15.40
N GLY A 40 1.63 -10.33 15.34
CA GLY A 40 1.88 -11.76 15.25
C GLY A 40 1.80 -12.35 13.84
N ALA A 41 1.81 -11.54 12.80
CA ALA A 41 1.93 -12.01 11.43
C ALA A 41 3.41 -12.23 11.05
N THR A 42 3.70 -13.27 10.28
CA THR A 42 5.00 -13.44 9.60
C THR A 42 5.04 -12.53 8.37
N VAL A 43 6.01 -11.62 8.33
CA VAL A 43 6.04 -10.57 7.31
C VAL A 43 7.27 -10.70 6.42
N TYR A 44 7.03 -10.64 5.11
CA TYR A 44 8.06 -10.50 4.07
C TYR A 44 7.98 -9.08 3.50
N ILE A 45 9.10 -8.35 3.55
CA ILE A 45 9.21 -7.04 2.90
C ILE A 45 10.07 -7.16 1.63
N ALA A 46 9.64 -6.57 0.54
CA ALA A 46 10.37 -6.57 -0.72
C ALA A 46 10.69 -5.15 -1.19
N ALA A 47 11.93 -4.89 -1.61
CA ALA A 47 12.38 -3.62 -2.19
C ALA A 47 13.68 -3.81 -2.97
N ARG A 48 14.12 -2.75 -3.70
CA ARG A 48 15.31 -2.81 -4.56
C ARG A 48 16.64 -2.71 -3.82
N LYS A 49 16.68 -2.00 -2.69
CA LYS A 49 17.92 -1.68 -1.96
C LYS A 49 18.06 -2.58 -0.75
N GLU A 50 18.97 -3.54 -0.82
CA GLU A 50 19.19 -4.51 0.25
C GLU A 50 19.60 -3.85 1.58
N SER A 51 20.43 -2.80 1.55
CA SER A 51 20.82 -2.07 2.76
C SER A 51 19.61 -1.50 3.53
N GLN A 52 18.62 -0.93 2.81
CA GLN A 52 17.40 -0.41 3.42
C GLN A 52 16.47 -1.53 3.92
N LEU A 53 16.48 -2.70 3.27
CA LEU A 53 15.74 -3.86 3.73
C LEU A 53 16.32 -4.42 5.03
N LYS A 54 17.65 -4.54 5.11
CA LYS A 54 18.35 -4.97 6.33
C LYS A 54 18.08 -4.03 7.51
N GLU A 55 18.21 -2.72 7.30
CA GLU A 55 17.88 -1.71 8.30
C GLU A 55 16.41 -1.82 8.75
N ALA A 56 15.48 -1.94 7.82
CA ALA A 56 14.06 -2.06 8.15
C ALA A 56 13.74 -3.35 8.93
N VAL A 57 14.37 -4.47 8.59
CA VAL A 57 14.21 -5.74 9.32
C VAL A 57 14.72 -5.60 10.74
N GLU A 58 15.90 -5.00 10.96
CA GLU A 58 16.44 -4.80 12.32
C GLU A 58 15.53 -3.89 13.16
N ASP A 59 15.04 -2.78 12.60
CA ASP A 59 14.10 -1.90 13.29
C ASP A 59 12.79 -2.61 13.66
N ILE A 60 12.24 -3.40 12.73
CA ILE A 60 10.98 -4.12 12.95
C ILE A 60 11.16 -5.26 13.95
N LYS A 61 12.29 -6.00 13.92
CA LYS A 61 12.60 -7.08 14.88
C LYS A 61 12.49 -6.64 16.34
N ASN A 62 12.86 -5.40 16.63
CA ASN A 62 12.82 -4.86 18.01
C ASN A 62 11.39 -4.80 18.59
N VAL A 63 10.37 -4.86 17.73
CA VAL A 63 8.95 -4.75 18.12
C VAL A 63 8.09 -5.90 17.60
N ALA A 64 8.65 -6.77 16.78
CA ALA A 64 7.94 -7.91 16.18
C ALA A 64 7.65 -8.99 17.22
N THR A 65 6.53 -9.67 17.05
CA THR A 65 6.14 -10.85 17.84
C THR A 65 6.14 -12.14 17.01
N ALA A 66 6.49 -12.03 15.72
CA ALA A 66 6.63 -13.15 14.78
C ALA A 66 7.78 -12.88 13.79
N GLY A 67 7.97 -13.75 12.79
CA GLY A 67 9.05 -13.65 11.81
C GLY A 67 8.96 -12.40 10.94
N ILE A 68 10.10 -11.75 10.69
CA ILE A 68 10.27 -10.69 9.69
C ILE A 68 11.42 -11.05 8.76
N HIS A 69 11.16 -11.03 7.45
CA HIS A 69 12.08 -11.44 6.41
C HIS A 69 12.13 -10.40 5.28
N TYR A 70 13.16 -10.44 4.45
CA TYR A 70 13.20 -9.59 3.28
C TYR A 70 13.56 -10.35 2.00
N ILE A 71 13.14 -9.79 0.86
CA ILE A 71 13.48 -10.24 -0.48
C ILE A 71 13.91 -9.02 -1.30
N VAL A 72 15.11 -9.08 -1.91
CA VAL A 72 15.55 -8.02 -2.83
C VAL A 72 14.84 -8.22 -4.16
N ALA A 73 14.06 -7.22 -4.58
CA ALA A 73 13.28 -7.31 -5.82
C ALA A 73 12.99 -5.93 -6.43
N ASN A 74 12.87 -5.89 -7.75
CA ASN A 74 12.42 -4.71 -8.50
C ASN A 74 11.11 -5.03 -9.22
N VAL A 75 9.99 -4.57 -8.69
CA VAL A 75 8.65 -4.79 -9.28
C VAL A 75 8.32 -3.84 -10.44
N GLY A 76 9.28 -3.03 -10.90
CA GLY A 76 9.11 -2.13 -12.04
C GLY A 76 9.07 -2.82 -13.41
N SER A 77 9.10 -4.15 -13.46
CA SER A 77 8.94 -4.95 -14.68
C SER A 77 8.23 -6.26 -14.37
N LYS A 78 7.62 -6.88 -15.39
CA LYS A 78 7.04 -8.22 -15.24
C LYS A 78 8.08 -9.25 -14.77
N THR A 79 9.27 -9.25 -15.38
CA THR A 79 10.36 -10.15 -14.99
C THR A 79 10.75 -9.98 -13.52
N GLY A 80 10.79 -8.74 -13.03
CA GLY A 80 11.08 -8.47 -11.61
C GLY A 80 9.96 -8.93 -10.67
N CYS A 81 8.71 -8.82 -11.08
CA CYS A 81 7.56 -9.39 -10.34
C CYS A 81 7.65 -10.92 -10.31
N ASP A 82 7.90 -11.57 -11.46
CA ASP A 82 8.04 -13.03 -11.56
C ASP A 82 9.19 -13.54 -10.68
N ALA A 83 10.31 -12.83 -10.63
CA ALA A 83 11.44 -13.16 -9.76
C ALA A 83 11.08 -13.07 -8.27
N LEU A 84 10.36 -12.01 -7.84
CA LEU A 84 9.87 -11.89 -6.46
C LEU A 84 8.91 -13.01 -6.10
N ILE A 85 7.96 -13.30 -6.98
CA ILE A 85 7.00 -14.40 -6.80
C ILE A 85 7.71 -15.73 -6.64
N SER A 86 8.66 -16.04 -7.54
CA SER A 86 9.44 -17.28 -7.49
C SER A 86 10.23 -17.40 -6.19
N GLU A 87 10.87 -16.32 -5.74
CA GLU A 87 11.66 -16.33 -4.50
C GLU A 87 10.78 -16.45 -3.25
N PHE A 88 9.59 -15.83 -3.25
CA PHE A 88 8.60 -16.00 -2.18
C PHE A 88 8.10 -17.45 -2.11
N LYS A 89 7.74 -18.04 -3.26
CA LYS A 89 7.24 -19.42 -3.37
C LYS A 89 8.24 -20.50 -2.93
N LYS A 90 9.55 -20.21 -2.87
CA LYS A 90 10.56 -21.10 -2.29
C LYS A 90 10.55 -21.12 -0.77
N ARG A 91 9.95 -20.11 -0.13
CA ARG A 91 10.00 -19.89 1.33
C ARG A 91 8.69 -20.22 2.01
N GLU A 92 7.57 -20.04 1.31
CA GLU A 92 6.23 -20.23 1.84
C GLU A 92 5.35 -21.01 0.86
N ASN A 93 4.38 -21.74 1.40
CA ASN A 93 3.44 -22.53 0.61
C ASN A 93 2.09 -21.82 0.44
N THR A 94 1.84 -20.74 1.15
CA THR A 94 0.59 -19.97 1.12
C THR A 94 0.88 -18.49 1.34
N LEU A 95 -0.06 -17.64 0.98
CA LEU A 95 -0.04 -16.21 1.28
C LEU A 95 -1.41 -15.76 1.77
N HIS A 96 -1.48 -15.12 2.92
CA HIS A 96 -2.75 -14.63 3.47
C HIS A 96 -3.02 -13.18 3.10
N VAL A 97 -1.98 -12.35 3.01
CA VAL A 97 -2.12 -10.91 2.71
C VAL A 97 -1.02 -10.46 1.76
N LEU A 98 -1.42 -9.90 0.62
CA LEU A 98 -0.55 -9.18 -0.31
C LEU A 98 -0.79 -7.68 -0.17
N VAL A 99 0.25 -6.92 0.20
CA VAL A 99 0.21 -5.46 0.22
C VAL A 99 1.04 -4.92 -0.96
N ASN A 100 0.36 -4.46 -1.99
CA ASN A 100 0.96 -3.79 -3.13
C ASN A 100 1.18 -2.31 -2.78
N ASN A 101 2.34 -2.00 -2.19
CA ASN A 101 2.66 -0.65 -1.74
C ASN A 101 3.77 0.02 -2.57
N SER A 102 4.55 -0.73 -3.35
CA SER A 102 5.57 -0.10 -4.21
C SER A 102 4.96 0.99 -5.07
N GLY A 103 5.57 2.18 -5.05
CA GLY A 103 5.10 3.30 -5.84
C GLY A 103 6.19 4.33 -6.05
N VAL A 104 6.11 5.03 -7.16
CA VAL A 104 6.99 6.13 -7.54
C VAL A 104 6.17 7.29 -8.09
N SER A 105 6.73 8.48 -8.05
CA SER A 105 6.21 9.68 -8.68
C SER A 105 7.32 10.33 -9.51
N TRP A 106 6.94 11.10 -10.49
CA TRP A 106 7.84 11.95 -11.27
C TRP A 106 7.23 13.33 -11.41
N GLY A 107 8.02 14.36 -11.15
CA GLY A 107 7.64 15.76 -11.37
C GLY A 107 8.38 16.31 -12.60
N GLY A 108 7.67 17.05 -13.43
CA GLY A 108 8.26 17.67 -14.63
C GLY A 108 7.34 18.72 -15.25
N PRO A 109 7.87 19.56 -16.18
CA PRO A 109 7.10 20.57 -16.86
C PRO A 109 6.06 19.94 -17.78
N PHE A 110 4.93 20.62 -18.02
CA PHE A 110 3.83 20.10 -18.81
C PHE A 110 4.23 19.83 -20.27
N LEU A 111 4.96 20.76 -20.88
CA LEU A 111 5.31 20.68 -22.31
C LEU A 111 6.50 19.74 -22.61
N ASP A 112 7.29 19.38 -21.60
CA ASP A 112 8.47 18.52 -21.75
C ASP A 112 8.49 17.43 -20.65
N PHE A 113 7.37 16.74 -20.51
CA PHE A 113 7.25 15.66 -19.54
C PHE A 113 7.81 14.35 -20.12
N PRO A 114 8.84 13.73 -19.51
CA PRO A 114 9.56 12.62 -20.11
C PRO A 114 8.72 11.34 -20.17
N GLU A 115 8.72 10.66 -21.33
CA GLU A 115 8.00 9.41 -21.56
C GLU A 115 8.53 8.30 -20.65
N GLU A 116 9.81 7.92 -20.78
CA GLU A 116 10.40 6.77 -20.07
C GLU A 116 10.35 6.92 -18.55
N LYS A 117 10.85 8.04 -18.00
CA LYS A 117 10.93 8.26 -16.55
C LYS A 117 9.60 8.71 -15.95
N GLY A 118 8.90 9.55 -16.67
CA GLY A 118 7.64 10.17 -16.23
C GLY A 118 6.44 9.25 -16.38
N TRP A 119 6.22 8.69 -17.56
CA TRP A 119 5.06 7.83 -17.85
C TRP A 119 5.36 6.36 -17.62
N ASP A 120 6.27 5.77 -18.35
CA ASP A 120 6.48 4.33 -18.39
C ASP A 120 6.89 3.77 -17.03
N ASN A 121 7.90 4.37 -16.40
CA ASN A 121 8.36 3.93 -15.10
C ASN A 121 7.26 4.08 -14.02
N VAL A 122 6.49 5.17 -14.05
CA VAL A 122 5.41 5.39 -13.08
C VAL A 122 4.30 4.35 -13.26
N PHE A 123 3.84 4.09 -14.49
CA PHE A 123 2.81 3.09 -14.74
C PHE A 123 3.30 1.66 -14.53
N ASN A 124 4.54 1.36 -14.88
CA ASN A 124 5.14 0.05 -14.63
C ASN A 124 5.14 -0.28 -13.14
N VAL A 125 5.61 0.66 -12.30
CA VAL A 125 5.71 0.44 -10.84
C VAL A 125 4.34 0.56 -10.16
N ASN A 126 3.53 1.58 -10.50
CA ASN A 126 2.31 1.87 -9.74
C ASN A 126 1.11 1.01 -10.15
N VAL A 127 1.06 0.55 -11.41
CA VAL A 127 -0.12 -0.14 -11.97
C VAL A 127 0.19 -1.57 -12.37
N LYS A 128 1.13 -1.75 -13.30
CA LYS A 128 1.42 -3.09 -13.85
C LYS A 128 1.94 -4.05 -12.80
N SER A 129 2.74 -3.57 -11.84
CA SER A 129 3.24 -4.40 -10.75
C SER A 129 2.10 -4.99 -9.91
N ILE A 130 1.07 -4.20 -9.60
CA ILE A 130 -0.10 -4.64 -8.83
C ILE A 130 -0.78 -5.82 -9.53
N PHE A 131 -1.00 -5.68 -10.86
CA PHE A 131 -1.60 -6.75 -11.64
C PHE A 131 -0.75 -8.02 -11.62
N TYR A 132 0.55 -7.92 -11.94
CA TYR A 132 1.42 -9.09 -12.04
C TYR A 132 1.66 -9.76 -10.68
N MET A 133 1.84 -9.01 -9.61
CA MET A 133 1.98 -9.57 -8.26
C MET A 133 0.69 -10.28 -7.82
N THR A 134 -0.47 -9.66 -8.05
CA THR A 134 -1.75 -10.23 -7.66
C THR A 134 -2.09 -11.47 -8.47
N SER A 135 -1.95 -11.43 -9.81
CA SER A 135 -2.23 -12.57 -10.67
C SER A 135 -1.27 -13.72 -10.45
N GLY A 136 0.04 -13.45 -10.27
CA GLY A 136 1.06 -14.49 -10.08
C GLY A 136 1.07 -15.13 -8.69
N LEU A 137 0.39 -14.52 -7.70
CA LEU A 137 0.23 -15.07 -6.34
C LEU A 137 -1.22 -15.51 -6.05
N SER A 138 -2.13 -15.44 -7.02
CA SER A 138 -3.54 -15.76 -6.81
C SER A 138 -3.78 -17.20 -6.34
N ASP A 139 -2.98 -18.15 -6.82
CA ASP A 139 -2.97 -19.55 -6.39
C ASP A 139 -2.57 -19.71 -4.91
N TYR A 140 -1.56 -18.96 -4.45
CA TYR A 140 -1.10 -18.94 -3.06
C TYR A 140 -2.07 -18.23 -2.13
N LEU A 141 -2.72 -17.16 -2.61
CA LEU A 141 -3.76 -16.44 -1.89
C LEU A 141 -5.03 -17.30 -1.71
N SER A 142 -5.40 -18.11 -2.70
CA SER A 142 -6.60 -18.95 -2.60
C SER A 142 -6.43 -20.17 -1.70
N GLN A 143 -5.20 -20.58 -1.39
CA GLN A 143 -4.94 -21.74 -0.54
C GLN A 143 -5.42 -21.51 0.90
N GLY A 144 -6.35 -22.33 1.35
CA GLY A 144 -6.93 -22.25 2.68
C GLY A 144 -7.90 -21.08 2.90
N SER A 145 -8.15 -20.26 1.87
CA SER A 145 -9.11 -19.17 1.94
C SER A 145 -10.54 -19.67 1.95
N THR A 146 -11.40 -18.98 2.71
CA THR A 146 -12.82 -19.29 2.83
C THR A 146 -13.66 -18.02 2.73
N SER A 147 -14.98 -18.16 2.62
CA SER A 147 -15.90 -17.01 2.59
C SER A 147 -15.91 -16.20 3.90
N VAL A 148 -15.50 -16.79 5.02
CA VAL A 148 -15.47 -16.14 6.34
C VAL A 148 -14.07 -15.69 6.77
N ASP A 149 -13.01 -16.28 6.21
CA ASP A 149 -11.64 -15.82 6.32
C ASP A 149 -10.96 -15.85 4.94
N PRO A 150 -11.31 -14.93 4.04
CA PRO A 150 -10.70 -14.81 2.72
C PRO A 150 -9.24 -14.37 2.82
N ALA A 151 -8.45 -14.61 1.78
CA ALA A 151 -7.18 -13.91 1.63
C ALA A 151 -7.41 -12.43 1.24
N ARG A 152 -6.39 -11.61 1.39
CA ARG A 152 -6.49 -10.16 1.25
C ARG A 152 -5.44 -9.62 0.26
N VAL A 153 -5.89 -8.80 -0.67
CA VAL A 153 -5.02 -7.92 -1.46
C VAL A 153 -5.33 -6.47 -1.06
N ILE A 154 -4.30 -5.77 -0.61
CA ILE A 154 -4.40 -4.35 -0.20
C ILE A 154 -3.51 -3.55 -1.14
N ASN A 155 -4.11 -2.72 -1.97
CA ASN A 155 -3.41 -1.84 -2.91
C ASN A 155 -3.24 -0.45 -2.29
N ILE A 156 -2.02 0.09 -2.28
CA ILE A 156 -1.79 1.45 -1.82
C ILE A 156 -1.91 2.42 -2.99
N SER A 157 -3.06 3.08 -3.04
CA SER A 157 -3.35 4.15 -3.97
C SER A 157 -2.92 5.53 -3.41
N SER A 158 -3.74 6.54 -3.52
CA SER A 158 -3.51 7.90 -2.98
C SER A 158 -4.79 8.71 -3.07
N THR A 159 -4.97 9.72 -2.21
CA THR A 159 -5.98 10.77 -2.43
C THR A 159 -5.79 11.52 -3.74
N SER A 160 -4.57 11.52 -4.30
CA SER A 160 -4.27 12.05 -5.63
C SER A 160 -5.03 11.33 -6.75
N SER A 161 -5.51 10.12 -6.54
CA SER A 161 -6.33 9.38 -7.52
C SER A 161 -7.70 10.01 -7.81
N VAL A 162 -8.15 10.87 -6.91
CA VAL A 162 -9.45 11.59 -6.99
C VAL A 162 -9.27 13.11 -6.95
N ASN A 163 -8.03 13.59 -7.02
CA ASN A 163 -7.67 14.99 -7.08
C ASN A 163 -7.09 15.33 -8.47
N PRO A 164 -7.67 16.26 -9.23
CA PRO A 164 -7.19 16.60 -10.59
C PRO A 164 -5.97 17.53 -10.61
N HIS A 165 -5.52 18.05 -9.47
CA HIS A 165 -4.41 19.02 -9.43
C HIS A 165 -3.05 18.32 -9.44
N SER A 166 -2.35 18.38 -10.58
CA SER A 166 -1.02 17.78 -10.77
C SER A 166 0.12 18.66 -10.23
N GLU A 167 -0.08 19.97 -10.20
CA GLU A 167 0.85 20.94 -9.62
C GLU A 167 0.47 21.23 -8.17
N GLY A 168 1.44 21.26 -7.27
CA GLY A 168 1.14 21.46 -5.86
C GLY A 168 2.39 21.41 -4.97
N PRO A 169 2.22 21.45 -3.64
CA PRO A 169 3.33 21.57 -2.70
C PRO A 169 4.28 20.35 -2.66
N LEU A 170 3.96 19.28 -3.37
CA LEU A 170 4.83 18.09 -3.50
C LEU A 170 5.68 18.10 -4.77
N SER A 171 5.53 19.12 -5.63
CA SER A 171 6.34 19.35 -6.83
C SER A 171 6.98 20.72 -6.79
N ASP A 172 8.12 20.91 -7.48
CA ASP A 172 8.72 22.21 -7.68
C ASP A 172 7.81 23.14 -8.51
N GLN A 173 7.98 24.45 -8.36
CA GLN A 173 7.19 25.41 -9.11
C GLN A 173 7.34 25.19 -10.63
N GLY A 174 6.23 25.17 -11.35
CA GLY A 174 6.17 24.91 -12.79
C GLY A 174 6.28 23.43 -13.19
N ASN A 175 6.39 22.52 -12.21
CA ASN A 175 6.38 21.09 -12.43
C ASN A 175 5.09 20.46 -11.90
N GLY A 176 4.57 19.49 -12.62
CA GLY A 176 3.42 18.68 -12.23
C GLY A 176 3.74 17.20 -12.17
N THR A 177 2.97 16.47 -11.39
CA THR A 177 3.06 15.00 -11.29
C THR A 177 2.08 14.32 -12.26
N TRP A 178 2.19 14.68 -13.55
CA TRP A 178 1.19 14.39 -14.60
C TRP A 178 0.80 12.93 -14.78
N SER A 179 1.70 12.00 -14.52
CA SER A 179 1.45 10.56 -14.61
C SER A 179 1.02 9.93 -13.28
N TYR A 180 1.34 10.56 -12.15
CA TYR A 180 1.09 9.98 -10.83
C TYR A 180 -0.40 9.85 -10.54
N GLN A 181 -1.17 10.94 -10.66
CA GLN A 181 -2.60 10.95 -10.42
C GLN A 181 -3.34 9.94 -11.33
N PRO A 182 -3.14 9.95 -12.66
CA PRO A 182 -3.74 8.93 -13.52
C PRO A 182 -3.34 7.51 -13.15
N SER A 183 -2.07 7.28 -12.74
CA SER A 183 -1.66 5.95 -12.29
C SER A 183 -2.41 5.50 -11.04
N LYS A 184 -2.64 6.39 -10.08
CA LYS A 184 -3.39 6.09 -8.85
C LYS A 184 -4.89 5.94 -9.10
N ALA A 185 -5.46 6.68 -10.06
CA ALA A 185 -6.83 6.45 -10.53
C ALA A 185 -6.97 5.07 -11.21
N ALA A 186 -5.98 4.68 -12.02
CA ALA A 186 -5.93 3.34 -12.60
C ALA A 186 -5.84 2.24 -11.53
N VAL A 187 -5.10 2.46 -10.43
CA VAL A 187 -5.06 1.53 -9.28
C VAL A 187 -6.46 1.34 -8.67
N ASN A 188 -7.24 2.40 -8.51
CA ASN A 188 -8.60 2.30 -7.97
C ASN A 188 -9.47 1.43 -8.87
N HIS A 189 -9.48 1.70 -10.18
CA HIS A 189 -10.27 0.91 -11.11
C HIS A 189 -9.79 -0.55 -11.19
N LEU A 190 -8.48 -0.78 -11.24
CA LEU A 190 -7.89 -2.13 -11.21
C LEU A 190 -8.26 -2.89 -9.92
N THR A 191 -8.32 -2.22 -8.77
CA THR A 191 -8.78 -2.79 -7.51
C THR A 191 -10.19 -3.35 -7.63
N SER A 192 -11.12 -2.58 -8.21
CA SER A 192 -12.51 -3.01 -8.43
C SER A 192 -12.60 -4.19 -9.39
N GLN A 193 -11.82 -4.19 -10.49
CA GLN A 193 -11.78 -5.30 -11.44
C GLN A 193 -11.24 -6.59 -10.80
N LEU A 194 -10.14 -6.48 -10.04
CA LEU A 194 -9.53 -7.63 -9.35
C LEU A 194 -10.44 -8.16 -8.24
N ALA A 195 -11.20 -7.30 -7.55
CA ALA A 195 -12.17 -7.70 -6.55
C ALA A 195 -13.25 -8.61 -7.14
N VAL A 196 -13.83 -8.22 -8.27
CA VAL A 196 -14.83 -9.05 -8.98
C VAL A 196 -14.21 -10.37 -9.48
N LYS A 197 -13.01 -10.30 -10.07
CA LYS A 197 -12.33 -11.48 -10.64
C LYS A 197 -11.97 -12.51 -9.60
N LEU A 198 -11.54 -12.08 -8.39
CA LEU A 198 -10.95 -12.95 -7.38
C LEU A 198 -11.93 -13.35 -6.26
N ALA A 199 -13.10 -12.70 -6.15
CA ALA A 199 -14.11 -13.04 -5.15
C ALA A 199 -14.54 -14.53 -5.18
N PRO A 200 -14.73 -15.20 -6.34
CA PRO A 200 -15.04 -16.63 -6.38
C PRO A 200 -13.94 -17.53 -5.78
N SER A 201 -12.71 -17.02 -5.67
CA SER A 201 -11.57 -17.71 -5.04
C SER A 201 -11.38 -17.31 -3.58
N PHE A 202 -12.34 -16.64 -2.97
CA PHE A 202 -12.30 -16.12 -1.60
C PHE A 202 -11.10 -15.20 -1.36
N ILE A 203 -10.84 -14.26 -2.27
CA ILE A 203 -9.81 -13.23 -2.15
C ILE A 203 -10.51 -11.88 -2.22
N THR A 204 -10.39 -11.08 -1.18
CA THR A 204 -10.84 -9.68 -1.20
C THR A 204 -9.74 -8.78 -1.72
N VAL A 205 -10.10 -7.74 -2.47
CA VAL A 205 -9.17 -6.76 -3.02
C VAL A 205 -9.68 -5.36 -2.69
N ASN A 206 -8.92 -4.59 -1.92
CA ASN A 206 -9.29 -3.23 -1.51
C ASN A 206 -8.12 -2.27 -1.72
N ALA A 207 -8.39 -0.99 -1.87
CA ALA A 207 -7.40 0.07 -1.94
C ALA A 207 -7.46 0.96 -0.70
N ILE A 208 -6.29 1.30 -0.15
CA ILE A 208 -6.14 2.40 0.79
C ILE A 208 -5.66 3.62 -0.01
N LEU A 209 -6.29 4.77 0.22
CA LEU A 209 -5.97 6.04 -0.40
C LEU A 209 -5.40 7.00 0.67
N PRO A 210 -4.09 6.94 0.96
CA PRO A 210 -3.49 7.83 1.93
C PRO A 210 -3.48 9.27 1.45
N GLY A 211 -3.69 10.21 2.37
CA GLY A 211 -3.29 11.60 2.23
C GLY A 211 -1.79 11.78 2.48
N VAL A 212 -1.42 12.84 3.21
CA VAL A 212 -0.01 13.12 3.54
C VAL A 212 0.44 12.28 4.73
N TYR A 213 1.45 11.43 4.49
CA TYR A 213 2.16 10.65 5.52
C TYR A 213 3.66 10.91 5.42
N PRO A 214 4.41 10.90 6.54
CA PRO A 214 5.86 11.06 6.50
C PRO A 214 6.53 9.92 5.71
N SER A 215 7.23 10.28 4.63
CA SER A 215 7.93 9.35 3.76
C SER A 215 9.03 10.09 2.97
N LYS A 216 9.90 9.35 2.29
CA LYS A 216 10.87 9.99 1.37
C LYS A 216 10.18 10.78 0.25
N MET A 217 9.02 10.32 -0.21
CA MET A 217 8.25 11.00 -1.28
C MET A 217 7.68 12.34 -0.81
N THR A 218 7.25 12.43 0.45
CA THR A 218 6.65 13.63 1.03
C THR A 218 7.64 14.53 1.78
N ALA A 219 8.89 14.07 1.97
CA ALA A 219 9.89 14.77 2.78
C ALA A 219 10.21 16.18 2.28
N PHE A 220 10.25 16.39 0.96
CA PHE A 220 10.45 17.71 0.37
C PHE A 220 9.30 18.65 0.77
N GLY A 221 8.06 18.29 0.47
CA GLY A 221 6.90 19.12 0.79
C GLY A 221 6.70 19.35 2.29
N LEU A 222 6.93 18.32 3.14
CA LEU A 222 6.88 18.48 4.59
C LEU A 222 7.94 19.46 5.13
N ARG A 223 9.14 19.48 4.51
CA ARG A 223 10.21 20.40 4.90
C ARG A 223 9.95 21.83 4.44
N THR A 224 9.40 22.03 3.23
CA THR A 224 9.21 23.34 2.60
C THR A 224 7.85 23.97 2.91
N SER A 225 6.83 23.16 3.16
CA SER A 225 5.44 23.59 3.29
C SER A 225 4.67 22.81 4.39
N GLY A 226 5.38 22.23 5.37
CA GLY A 226 4.79 21.36 6.40
C GLY A 226 3.66 22.03 7.17
N ASP A 227 3.83 23.27 7.60
CA ASP A 227 2.80 24.04 8.33
C ASP A 227 1.53 24.22 7.49
N LYS A 228 1.68 24.56 6.19
CA LYS A 228 0.54 24.70 5.26
C LYS A 228 -0.15 23.35 5.03
N MET A 229 0.63 22.27 4.95
CA MET A 229 0.07 20.93 4.82
C MET A 229 -0.73 20.51 6.06
N VAL A 230 -0.25 20.85 7.26
CA VAL A 230 -0.96 20.58 8.52
C VAL A 230 -2.20 21.46 8.63
N GLN A 231 -2.10 22.76 8.30
CA GLN A 231 -3.26 23.67 8.28
C GLN A 231 -4.36 23.23 7.30
N GLY A 232 -3.99 22.60 6.18
CA GLY A 232 -4.93 21.99 5.23
C GLY A 232 -5.56 20.68 5.69
N GLN A 233 -5.24 20.18 6.90
CA GLN A 233 -5.80 18.96 7.47
C GLN A 233 -6.86 19.32 8.53
N PRO A 234 -8.16 19.02 8.35
CA PRO A 234 -9.18 19.27 9.39
C PRO A 234 -8.84 18.65 10.74
N MET A 235 -8.17 17.49 10.74
CA MET A 235 -7.70 16.83 11.96
C MET A 235 -6.45 17.48 12.60
N GLY A 236 -5.92 18.58 12.03
CA GLY A 236 -4.78 19.33 12.57
C GLY A 236 -3.45 18.61 12.54
N ARG A 237 -3.31 17.50 11.80
CA ARG A 237 -2.07 16.73 11.69
C ARG A 237 -2.01 15.92 10.39
N VAL A 238 -0.82 15.58 9.94
CA VAL A 238 -0.58 14.56 8.91
C VAL A 238 -0.81 13.15 9.47
N GLY A 239 -0.93 12.18 8.61
CA GLY A 239 -1.10 10.77 9.01
C GLY A 239 0.10 10.22 9.76
N SER A 240 -0.15 9.31 10.69
CA SER A 240 0.83 8.62 11.54
C SER A 240 0.96 7.13 11.18
N PRO A 241 1.99 6.44 11.67
CA PRO A 241 2.10 4.99 11.49
C PRO A 241 0.87 4.21 11.98
N ALA A 242 0.26 4.64 13.09
CA ALA A 242 -0.92 3.98 13.64
C ALA A 242 -2.14 4.08 12.71
N ASP A 243 -2.33 5.22 12.03
CA ASP A 243 -3.47 5.42 11.15
C ASP A 243 -3.45 4.46 9.95
N ILE A 244 -2.28 4.30 9.31
CA ILE A 244 -2.16 3.46 8.13
C ILE A 244 -2.03 1.97 8.47
N ALA A 245 -1.28 1.64 9.53
CA ALA A 245 -1.12 0.26 9.98
C ALA A 245 -2.41 -0.30 10.56
N GLY A 246 -3.17 0.50 11.35
CA GLY A 246 -4.46 0.12 11.89
C GLY A 246 -5.46 -0.23 10.80
N LEU A 247 -5.55 0.60 9.74
CA LEU A 247 -6.42 0.33 8.60
C LEU A 247 -5.98 -0.92 7.82
N ALA A 248 -4.68 -1.12 7.61
CA ALA A 248 -4.17 -2.31 6.92
C ALA A 248 -4.43 -3.60 7.73
N VAL A 249 -4.25 -3.57 9.06
CA VAL A 249 -4.57 -4.70 9.96
C VAL A 249 -6.08 -4.97 9.93
N PHE A 250 -6.93 -3.95 10.01
CA PHE A 250 -8.38 -4.10 9.87
C PHE A 250 -8.73 -4.80 8.56
N LEU A 251 -8.23 -4.31 7.42
CA LEU A 251 -8.51 -4.90 6.11
C LEU A 251 -7.96 -6.33 5.93
N ALA A 252 -7.02 -6.76 6.77
CA ALA A 252 -6.47 -8.11 6.78
C ALA A 252 -7.15 -9.04 7.80
N SER A 253 -8.00 -8.51 8.67
CA SER A 253 -8.61 -9.23 9.78
C SER A 253 -9.99 -9.83 9.42
N PRO A 254 -10.55 -10.70 10.27
CA PRO A 254 -11.92 -11.21 10.12
C PRO A 254 -12.99 -10.10 10.05
N ALA A 255 -12.80 -8.96 10.75
CA ALA A 255 -13.75 -7.84 10.76
C ALA A 255 -14.02 -7.25 9.36
N SER A 256 -13.12 -7.46 8.40
CA SER A 256 -13.27 -6.99 7.02
C SER A 256 -13.60 -8.09 6.00
N ALA A 257 -13.93 -9.30 6.44
CA ALA A 257 -14.10 -10.46 5.55
C ALA A 257 -15.11 -10.23 4.41
N HIS A 258 -16.10 -9.36 4.62
CA HIS A 258 -17.13 -9.03 3.62
C HIS A 258 -16.90 -7.69 2.92
N ILE A 259 -15.67 -7.12 3.00
CA ILE A 259 -15.29 -5.85 2.36
C ILE A 259 -14.38 -6.17 1.16
N THR A 260 -14.85 -5.89 -0.06
CA THR A 260 -14.06 -6.02 -1.29
C THR A 260 -14.42 -4.94 -2.31
N GLY A 261 -13.48 -4.56 -3.15
CA GLY A 261 -13.64 -3.53 -4.18
C GLY A 261 -13.66 -2.09 -3.65
N GLN A 262 -13.35 -1.86 -2.36
CA GLN A 262 -13.48 -0.55 -1.73
C GLN A 262 -12.20 0.28 -1.88
N HIS A 263 -12.42 1.61 -1.89
CA HIS A 263 -11.36 2.63 -1.96
C HIS A 263 -11.45 3.49 -0.69
N ILE A 264 -10.64 3.14 0.31
CA ILE A 264 -10.77 3.72 1.65
C ILE A 264 -9.77 4.85 1.83
N ILE A 265 -10.27 6.05 2.02
CA ILE A 265 -9.46 7.26 2.21
C ILE A 265 -9.04 7.39 3.68
N THR A 266 -7.76 7.75 3.88
CA THR A 266 -7.18 8.05 5.19
C THR A 266 -6.33 9.32 5.08
N ASP A 267 -7.00 10.48 5.18
CA ASP A 267 -6.41 11.80 4.92
C ASP A 267 -6.79 12.87 5.96
N GLY A 268 -7.39 12.49 7.08
CA GLY A 268 -7.84 13.44 8.10
C GLY A 268 -8.90 14.44 7.61
N GLY A 269 -9.61 14.12 6.52
CA GLY A 269 -10.63 14.95 5.90
C GLY A 269 -10.09 16.00 4.93
N ALA A 270 -8.78 15.99 4.63
CA ALA A 270 -8.11 17.03 3.83
C ALA A 270 -8.76 17.27 2.47
N ARG A 271 -9.22 16.22 1.78
CA ARG A 271 -9.87 16.37 0.47
C ARG A 271 -11.27 16.99 0.52
N LEU A 272 -11.91 17.02 1.70
CA LEU A 272 -13.28 17.54 1.86
C LEU A 272 -13.30 19.06 2.08
N VAL A 273 -12.21 19.60 2.59
CA VAL A 273 -11.99 21.04 2.63
C VAL A 273 -11.40 21.42 1.28
N GLY A 274 -12.24 21.81 0.35
CA GLY A 274 -11.78 22.46 -0.87
C GLY A 274 -10.88 23.64 -0.52
N THR A 275 -10.02 24.08 -1.43
CA THR A 275 -9.34 25.36 -1.35
C THR A 275 -10.36 26.49 -1.46
N ALA A 276 -11.29 26.57 -0.51
CA ALA A 276 -12.06 27.78 -0.29
C ALA A 276 -11.00 28.81 0.13
N LYS A 277 -10.66 29.70 -0.79
CA LYS A 277 -10.06 30.96 -0.41
C LYS A 277 -11.07 31.63 0.50
N LEU A 278 -10.91 31.48 1.82
CA LEU A 278 -11.51 32.38 2.81
C LEU A 278 -10.77 33.70 2.73
#